data_bf1a649b98eb2fe12e4d3d76054de8bd
#
_entry.id   bf1a649b98eb2fe12e4d3d76054de8bd
#
_cell.length_a   1.000
_cell.length_b   1.000
_cell.length_c   1.000
_cell.angle_alpha   90.00
_cell.angle_beta   90.00
_cell.angle_gamma   90.00
#
_symmetry.space_group_name_H-M   'P 1'
#
loop_
_entity.id
_entity.type
_entity.pdbx_description
1 polymer ?
#
loop_
_entity_poly.entity_id
_entity_poly.type
_entity_poly.pdbx_seq_one_letter_code
_entity_poly.pdbx_strand_id
1 'polypeptide(L)'
;APRLKVVGRAGVGLDNIDLGACRARGVRVVSTPDANSDAVAEYVFALLFDALRPRLFLEHPVDKARWTQIRRELRARRQLSQLTLGIYGMGRIGSRVARAGAAFSMRVLHHDLLDIDAARRCSSRAVSRDELL
;
A
#
# COMPACT_ATOMS: atom_id res chain seq x y z
N ALA A 1 -35.70 2.32 -9.48
CA ALA A 1 -36.60 1.42 -8.74
C ALA A 1 -37.41 2.22 -7.72
N PRO A 2 -38.75 2.25 -7.79
CA PRO A 2 -39.56 3.12 -6.92
C PRO A 2 -39.54 2.71 -5.44
N ARG A 3 -39.21 1.49 -5.12
CA ARG A 3 -39.13 0.96 -3.74
C ARG A 3 -37.70 0.85 -3.15
N LEU A 4 -36.70 1.37 -3.87
CA LEU A 4 -35.32 1.34 -3.41
C LEU A 4 -35.16 2.23 -2.18
N LYS A 5 -34.61 1.69 -1.10
CA LYS A 5 -34.39 2.39 0.18
C LYS A 5 -32.92 2.57 0.50
N VAL A 6 -32.07 1.63 0.05
CA VAL A 6 -30.64 1.60 0.36
C VAL A 6 -29.85 1.10 -0.84
N VAL A 7 -28.70 1.73 -1.08
CA VAL A 7 -27.64 1.23 -1.98
C VAL A 7 -26.43 0.92 -1.13
N GLY A 8 -25.98 -0.33 -1.13
CA GLY A 8 -24.74 -0.76 -0.50
C GLY A 8 -23.60 -0.82 -1.52
N ARG A 9 -22.49 -0.14 -1.25
CA ARG A 9 -21.27 -0.18 -2.06
C ARG A 9 -20.18 -0.94 -1.30
N ALA A 10 -19.82 -2.12 -1.79
CA ALA A 10 -18.62 -2.83 -1.29
C ALA A 10 -17.37 -2.12 -1.83
N GLY A 11 -16.78 -1.24 -1.02
CA GLY A 11 -15.63 -0.41 -1.35
C GLY A 11 -15.80 1.03 -0.88
N VAL A 12 -14.76 1.85 -1.10
CA VAL A 12 -14.70 3.24 -0.64
C VAL A 12 -15.23 4.23 -1.68
N GLY A 13 -14.97 4.01 -2.98
CA GLY A 13 -15.32 4.93 -4.05
C GLY A 13 -16.85 4.96 -4.28
N LEU A 14 -17.41 6.14 -4.39
CA LEU A 14 -18.84 6.39 -4.67
C LEU A 14 -19.05 7.12 -6.01
N ASP A 15 -18.01 7.25 -6.80
CA ASP A 15 -17.96 7.98 -8.08
C ASP A 15 -18.90 7.40 -9.15
N ASN A 16 -19.24 6.14 -9.04
CA ASN A 16 -20.21 5.45 -9.92
C ASN A 16 -21.66 5.45 -9.38
N ILE A 17 -21.93 6.19 -8.30
CA ILE A 17 -23.27 6.32 -7.69
C ILE A 17 -23.70 7.78 -7.75
N ASP A 18 -24.83 8.05 -8.38
CA ASP A 18 -25.42 9.38 -8.35
C ASP A 18 -26.01 9.68 -6.97
N LEU A 19 -25.15 10.28 -6.13
CA LEU A 19 -25.51 10.66 -4.75
C LEU A 19 -26.61 11.73 -4.72
N GLY A 20 -26.71 12.58 -5.76
CA GLY A 20 -27.77 13.60 -5.90
C GLY A 20 -29.13 12.94 -6.11
N ALA A 21 -29.22 12.03 -7.06
CA ALA A 21 -30.43 11.28 -7.33
C ALA A 21 -30.85 10.39 -6.14
N CYS A 22 -29.88 9.80 -5.42
CA CYS A 22 -30.14 9.03 -4.20
C CYS A 22 -30.79 9.92 -3.12
N ARG A 23 -30.17 11.08 -2.84
CA ARG A 23 -30.72 12.03 -1.86
C ARG A 23 -32.11 12.53 -2.23
N ALA A 24 -32.33 12.92 -3.48
CA ALA A 24 -33.64 13.41 -3.97
C ALA A 24 -34.75 12.38 -3.80
N ARG A 25 -34.41 11.08 -3.79
CA ARG A 25 -35.39 9.97 -3.62
C ARG A 25 -35.40 9.35 -2.22
N GLY A 26 -34.71 9.92 -1.26
CA GLY A 26 -34.59 9.37 0.09
C GLY A 26 -33.92 8.02 0.15
N VAL A 27 -33.04 7.69 -0.82
CA VAL A 27 -32.26 6.44 -0.84
C VAL A 27 -30.97 6.64 -0.07
N ARG A 28 -30.76 5.84 0.98
CA ARG A 28 -29.55 5.86 1.76
C ARG A 28 -28.42 5.14 1.01
N VAL A 29 -27.22 5.76 0.95
CA VAL A 29 -26.02 5.12 0.42
C VAL A 29 -25.10 4.76 1.58
N VAL A 30 -24.62 3.54 1.61
CA VAL A 30 -23.64 3.02 2.59
C VAL A 30 -22.45 2.43 1.86
N SER A 31 -21.26 2.58 2.40
CA SER A 31 -20.01 2.05 1.83
C SER A 31 -19.17 1.38 2.90
N THR A 32 -18.13 0.65 2.47
CA THR A 32 -17.16 -0.02 3.35
C THR A 32 -15.79 0.61 3.18
N PRO A 33 -15.54 1.80 3.76
CA PRO A 33 -14.39 2.64 3.40
C PRO A 33 -13.03 2.10 3.87
N ASP A 34 -13.01 1.12 4.76
CA ASP A 34 -11.74 0.58 5.33
C ASP A 34 -11.58 -0.94 5.15
N ALA A 35 -12.57 -1.61 4.57
CA ALA A 35 -12.62 -3.07 4.51
C ALA A 35 -11.44 -3.72 3.76
N ASN A 36 -10.82 -3.03 2.81
CA ASN A 36 -9.70 -3.54 2.02
C ASN A 36 -8.36 -2.84 2.29
N SER A 37 -8.29 -1.93 3.26
CA SER A 37 -7.09 -1.12 3.47
C SER A 37 -5.88 -1.95 3.90
N ASP A 38 -6.09 -2.98 4.71
CA ASP A 38 -5.03 -3.91 5.11
C ASP A 38 -4.57 -4.76 3.93
N ALA A 39 -5.50 -5.33 3.16
CA ALA A 39 -5.20 -6.14 1.98
C ALA A 39 -4.40 -5.35 0.92
N VAL A 40 -4.73 -4.07 0.72
CA VAL A 40 -3.97 -3.21 -0.21
C VAL A 40 -2.56 -2.95 0.32
N ALA A 41 -2.39 -2.69 1.61
CA ALA A 41 -1.06 -2.51 2.19
C ALA A 41 -0.21 -3.78 2.10
N GLU A 42 -0.79 -4.95 2.34
CA GLU A 42 -0.16 -6.26 2.15
C GLU A 42 0.28 -6.46 0.69
N TYR A 43 -0.59 -6.12 -0.26
CA TYR A 43 -0.29 -6.24 -1.69
C TYR A 43 0.86 -5.33 -2.12
N VAL A 44 0.95 -4.11 -1.59
CA VAL A 44 2.12 -3.22 -1.83
C VAL A 44 3.42 -3.92 -1.43
N PHE A 45 3.46 -4.56 -0.25
CA PHE A 45 4.66 -5.27 0.21
C PHE A 45 4.91 -6.57 -0.57
N ALA A 46 3.86 -7.27 -0.99
CA ALA A 46 4.00 -8.43 -1.88
C ALA A 46 4.72 -8.05 -3.18
N LEU A 47 4.28 -6.97 -3.84
CA LEU A 47 4.93 -6.44 -5.04
C LEU A 47 6.36 -5.96 -4.77
N LEU A 48 6.60 -5.31 -3.64
CA LEU A 48 7.92 -4.84 -3.24
C LEU A 48 8.89 -6.02 -3.04
N PHE A 49 8.45 -7.09 -2.39
CA PHE A 49 9.25 -8.31 -2.23
C PHE A 49 9.52 -9.00 -3.55
N ASP A 50 8.53 -9.13 -4.42
CA ASP A 50 8.72 -9.76 -5.74
C ASP A 50 9.72 -8.96 -6.58
N ALA A 51 9.71 -7.63 -6.53
CA ALA A 51 10.66 -6.77 -7.23
C ALA A 51 12.09 -6.85 -6.65
N LEU A 52 12.22 -6.79 -5.30
CA LEU A 52 13.52 -6.69 -4.63
C LEU A 52 14.11 -8.05 -4.26
N ARG A 53 13.27 -9.05 -4.02
CA ARG A 53 13.61 -10.39 -3.55
C ARG A 53 12.83 -11.46 -4.31
N PRO A 54 12.89 -11.52 -5.66
CA PRO A 54 12.16 -12.52 -6.42
C PRO A 54 12.53 -13.91 -5.92
N ARG A 55 11.52 -14.73 -5.73
CA ARG A 55 11.69 -16.12 -5.34
C ARG A 55 12.32 -16.91 -6.49
N LEU A 56 13.33 -17.68 -6.18
CA LEU A 56 13.93 -18.60 -7.12
C LEU A 56 13.37 -20.01 -6.87
N PHE A 57 12.73 -20.57 -7.88
CA PHE A 57 12.28 -21.96 -7.86
C PHE A 57 13.27 -22.80 -8.67
N LEU A 58 13.81 -23.84 -8.07
CA LEU A 58 14.70 -24.79 -8.71
C LEU A 58 13.95 -26.09 -8.90
N GLU A 59 13.62 -26.42 -10.15
CA GLU A 59 12.92 -27.66 -10.50
C GLU A 59 13.84 -28.89 -10.42
N HIS A 60 15.15 -28.67 -10.54
CA HIS A 60 16.16 -29.73 -10.51
C HIS A 60 17.36 -29.33 -9.64
N PRO A 61 18.11 -30.30 -9.12
CA PRO A 61 19.38 -30.02 -8.46
C PRO A 61 20.33 -29.22 -9.36
N VAL A 62 21.01 -28.26 -8.78
CA VAL A 62 22.00 -27.42 -9.50
C VAL A 62 23.43 -27.80 -9.08
N ASP A 63 24.37 -27.65 -10.00
CA ASP A 63 25.77 -27.85 -9.71
C ASP A 63 26.36 -26.71 -8.84
N LYS A 64 27.61 -26.92 -8.40
CA LYS A 64 28.32 -25.96 -7.53
C LYS A 64 28.53 -24.60 -8.21
N ALA A 65 28.77 -24.58 -9.51
CA ALA A 65 29.01 -23.34 -10.25
C ALA A 65 27.72 -22.49 -10.31
N ARG A 66 26.61 -23.10 -10.70
CA ARG A 66 25.29 -22.46 -10.73
C ARG A 66 24.84 -21.99 -9.35
N TRP A 67 25.05 -22.82 -8.32
CA TRP A 67 24.74 -22.44 -6.94
C TRP A 67 25.58 -21.21 -6.49
N THR A 68 26.85 -21.16 -6.81
CA THR A 68 27.73 -20.03 -6.47
C THR A 68 27.29 -18.75 -7.17
N GLN A 69 26.87 -18.85 -8.44
CA GLN A 69 26.33 -17.72 -9.19
C GLN A 69 25.04 -17.19 -8.54
N ILE A 70 24.09 -18.07 -8.24
CA ILE A 70 22.82 -17.72 -7.58
C ILE A 70 23.08 -16.99 -6.24
N ARG A 71 23.98 -17.52 -5.42
CA ARG A 71 24.35 -16.89 -4.14
C ARG A 71 24.93 -15.50 -4.32
N ARG A 72 25.76 -15.29 -5.34
CA ARG A 72 26.34 -13.97 -5.65
C ARG A 72 25.25 -12.98 -6.05
N GLU A 73 24.33 -13.37 -6.92
CA GLU A 73 23.20 -12.55 -7.36
C GLU A 73 22.30 -12.16 -6.19
N LEU A 74 21.98 -13.10 -5.30
CA LEU A 74 21.14 -12.84 -4.11
C LEU A 74 21.83 -11.90 -3.11
N ARG A 75 23.17 -12.03 -2.93
CA ARG A 75 23.95 -11.16 -2.03
C ARG A 75 24.07 -9.72 -2.54
N ALA A 76 24.03 -9.52 -3.85
CA ALA A 76 24.10 -8.19 -4.45
C ALA A 76 22.83 -7.36 -4.26
N ARG A 77 21.73 -7.98 -3.81
CA ARG A 77 20.44 -7.30 -3.63
C ARG A 77 20.41 -6.49 -2.34
N ARG A 78 19.91 -5.27 -2.44
CA ARG A 78 19.77 -4.37 -1.29
C ARG A 78 18.73 -4.91 -0.31
N GLN A 79 18.96 -4.71 0.98
CA GLN A 79 17.97 -4.98 2.02
C GLN A 79 16.94 -3.84 2.09
N LEU A 80 15.74 -4.13 2.59
CA LEU A 80 14.69 -3.11 2.74
C LEU A 80 15.15 -1.96 3.64
N SER A 81 15.89 -2.26 4.71
CA SER A 81 16.46 -1.26 5.62
C SER A 81 17.45 -0.29 4.96
N GLN A 82 17.96 -0.61 3.78
CA GLN A 82 18.84 0.26 2.99
C GLN A 82 18.08 1.14 1.99
N LEU A 83 16.75 1.03 1.95
CA LEU A 83 15.90 1.72 1.00
C LEU A 83 15.07 2.80 1.69
N THR A 84 14.71 3.81 0.91
CA THR A 84 13.74 4.82 1.31
C THR A 84 12.41 4.49 0.67
N LEU A 85 11.35 4.50 1.47
CA LEU A 85 9.98 4.34 1.04
C LEU A 85 9.32 5.72 1.02
N GLY A 86 8.93 6.19 -0.15
CA GLY A 86 8.16 7.42 -0.34
C GLY A 86 6.66 7.11 -0.41
N ILE A 87 5.85 7.83 0.36
CA ILE A 87 4.40 7.65 0.42
C ILE A 87 3.72 8.96 0.05
N TYR A 88 2.97 8.94 -1.05
CA TYR A 88 2.13 10.06 -1.47
C TYR A 88 0.70 9.83 -0.99
N GLY A 89 0.31 10.50 0.11
CA GLY A 89 -0.97 10.33 0.79
C GLY A 89 -0.91 9.42 2.03
N MET A 90 -1.08 10.00 3.22
CA MET A 90 -1.07 9.30 4.52
C MET A 90 -2.48 8.98 5.04
N GLY A 91 -3.36 8.61 4.11
CA GLY A 91 -4.71 8.11 4.42
C GLY A 91 -4.70 6.74 5.10
N ARG A 92 -5.82 6.00 4.99
CA ARG A 92 -5.98 4.67 5.60
C ARG A 92 -4.92 3.68 5.13
N ILE A 93 -4.65 3.65 3.82
CA ILE A 93 -3.66 2.75 3.22
C ILE A 93 -2.23 3.26 3.50
N GLY A 94 -1.95 4.53 3.21
CA GLY A 94 -0.60 5.09 3.37
C GLY A 94 -0.04 4.93 4.79
N SER A 95 -0.87 5.13 5.83
CA SER A 95 -0.45 4.93 7.21
C SER A 95 -0.14 3.46 7.55
N ARG A 96 -0.84 2.50 6.94
CA ARG A 96 -0.54 1.06 7.09
C ARG A 96 0.76 0.68 6.38
N VAL A 97 0.95 1.21 5.17
CA VAL A 97 2.20 1.04 4.40
C VAL A 97 3.39 1.66 5.15
N ALA A 98 3.21 2.87 5.73
CA ALA A 98 4.24 3.52 6.56
C ALA A 98 4.64 2.65 7.76
N ARG A 99 3.66 2.10 8.47
CA ARG A 99 3.88 1.21 9.62
C ARG A 99 4.65 -0.05 9.23
N ALA A 100 4.27 -0.69 8.14
CA ALA A 100 4.97 -1.87 7.63
C ALA A 100 6.39 -1.53 7.18
N GLY A 101 6.61 -0.40 6.47
CA GLY A 101 7.93 0.07 6.11
C GLY A 101 8.85 0.33 7.31
N ALA A 102 8.31 0.96 8.36
CA ALA A 102 9.03 1.19 9.61
C ALA A 102 9.40 -0.15 10.29
N ALA A 103 8.51 -1.15 10.28
CA ALA A 103 8.80 -2.48 10.84
C ALA A 103 9.93 -3.20 10.10
N PHE A 104 10.13 -2.93 8.82
CA PHE A 104 11.29 -3.39 8.03
C PHE A 104 12.52 -2.46 8.14
N SER A 105 12.50 -1.51 9.09
CA SER A 105 13.58 -0.53 9.30
C SER A 105 13.90 0.31 8.06
N MET A 106 12.92 0.52 7.19
CA MET A 106 13.07 1.42 6.04
C MET A 106 13.07 2.87 6.50
N ARG A 107 13.78 3.73 5.79
CA ARG A 107 13.58 5.17 5.89
C ARG A 107 12.25 5.52 5.22
N VAL A 108 11.25 5.98 5.99
CA VAL A 108 9.93 6.31 5.45
C VAL A 108 9.77 7.82 5.34
N LEU A 109 9.48 8.30 4.15
CA LEU A 109 9.11 9.68 3.84
C LEU A 109 7.66 9.74 3.41
N HIS A 110 6.96 10.82 3.73
CA HIS A 110 5.60 11.01 3.25
C HIS A 110 5.31 12.45 2.86
N HIS A 111 4.40 12.60 1.90
CA HIS A 111 3.74 13.85 1.57
C HIS A 111 2.22 13.66 1.66
N ASP A 112 1.52 14.62 2.24
CA ASP A 112 0.07 14.70 2.24
C ASP A 112 -0.34 16.17 2.16
N LEU A 113 -1.57 16.43 1.68
CA LEU A 113 -2.16 17.77 1.66
C LEU A 113 -2.60 18.24 3.05
N LEU A 114 -2.83 17.28 3.95
CA LEU A 114 -3.23 17.54 5.33
C LEU A 114 -2.03 17.36 6.26
N ASP A 115 -2.02 18.10 7.37
CA ASP A 115 -1.09 17.78 8.44
C ASP A 115 -1.51 16.48 9.13
N ILE A 116 -0.59 15.54 9.17
CA ILE A 116 -0.85 14.20 9.68
C ILE A 116 -0.43 14.12 11.14
N ASP A 117 -1.34 13.69 12.01
CA ASP A 117 -1.04 13.54 13.43
C ASP A 117 0.09 12.53 13.70
N ALA A 118 0.77 12.68 14.84
CA ALA A 118 1.94 11.87 15.19
C ALA A 118 1.64 10.37 15.24
N ALA A 119 0.45 9.96 15.68
CA ALA A 119 0.06 8.55 15.78
C ALA A 119 -0.02 7.88 14.41
N ARG A 120 -0.44 8.62 13.39
CA ARG A 120 -0.56 8.13 12.02
C ARG A 120 0.74 8.18 11.23
N ARG A 121 1.71 9.01 11.64
CA ARG A 121 3.01 9.15 10.95
C ARG A 121 3.85 7.88 11.00
N CYS A 122 3.67 7.02 12.01
CA CYS A 122 4.41 5.75 12.13
C CYS A 122 5.93 5.91 11.92
N SER A 123 6.54 6.93 12.55
CA SER A 123 7.96 7.31 12.40
C SER A 123 8.37 7.79 11.00
N SER A 124 7.43 8.05 10.10
CA SER A 124 7.75 8.64 8.81
C SER A 124 8.02 10.14 8.93
N ARG A 125 8.93 10.66 8.11
CA ARG A 125 9.25 12.08 8.02
C ARG A 125 8.39 12.76 6.96
N ALA A 126 7.71 13.84 7.33
CA ALA A 126 6.99 14.69 6.39
C ALA A 126 8.00 15.44 5.48
N VAL A 127 7.70 15.50 4.20
CA VAL A 127 8.50 16.20 3.19
C VAL A 127 7.60 16.95 2.22
N SER A 128 8.16 17.90 1.49
CA SER A 128 7.46 18.52 0.38
C SER A 128 7.21 17.50 -0.74
N ARG A 129 6.28 17.83 -1.64
CA ARG A 129 6.05 17.02 -2.85
C ARG A 129 7.33 16.87 -3.67
N ASP A 130 8.05 17.98 -3.87
CA ASP A 130 9.25 18.01 -4.72
C ASP A 130 10.44 17.28 -4.09
N GLU A 131 10.47 17.16 -2.75
CA GLU A 131 11.48 16.34 -2.05
C GLU A 131 11.12 14.84 -2.10
N LEU A 132 9.83 14.51 -2.23
CA LEU A 132 9.38 13.12 -2.29
C LEU A 132 9.62 12.50 -3.66
N LEU A 133 9.45 13.25 -4.75
CA LEU A 133 9.55 12.84 -6.15
C LEU A 133 10.92 13.12 -6.75
#